data_e28588ac4d66fb3c8da562bde920aedd
#
_entry.id   e28588ac4d66fb3c8da562bde920aedd
#
_cell.length_a   1.000
_cell.length_b   1.000
_cell.length_c   1.000
_cell.angle_alpha   90.00
_cell.angle_beta   90.00
_cell.angle_gamma   90.00
#
_symmetry.space_group_name_H-M   'P 1'
#
loop_
_entity.id
_entity.type
_entity.pdbx_description
1 polymer ?
#
loop_
_entity_poly.entity_id
_entity_poly.type
_entity_poly.pdbx_seq_one_letter_code
_entity_poly.pdbx_strand_id
1 'polypeptide(L)'
;STAGFYQTDKGVREAINFNVGWRFIKQDVTGAEKHDFDDSAWSVVNLPDGLELLPLAASGGVNYQGPAWYRKQFNLNETMRSKKVILHFEGIMGKSKIWVNGAMIKENFSGYYPIHIDVTEYVDFKKPNTVAVRADNSNDKTYPPGKSQEQLDFTYFGGIYRDVWLITHNHTYVTHPTAAEKVAGGGVFVHYENLSEKSVDVFVNVDVNNEGKKMTVFVQLDLLESDGKAVASSVKEYQLPKKNAVQTHAQ
;
A
#
# COMPACT_ATOMS: atom_id res chain seq x y z
N SER A 1 0.08 15.89 7.79
CA SER A 1 0.60 16.23 6.47
C SER A 1 0.68 14.94 5.66
N THR A 2 -0.28 14.70 4.82
CA THR A 2 -0.22 13.64 3.83
C THR A 2 0.77 14.10 2.76
N ALA A 3 2.00 13.66 2.85
CA ALA A 3 3.01 13.95 1.85
C ALA A 3 2.56 13.35 0.52
N GLY A 4 1.89 14.13 -0.29
CA GLY A 4 1.81 14.06 -1.74
C GLY A 4 1.40 12.77 -2.43
N PHE A 5 1.07 11.70 -1.72
CA PHE A 5 0.69 10.44 -2.31
C PHE A 5 -0.81 10.38 -2.60
N TYR A 6 -1.15 10.39 -3.88
CA TYR A 6 -2.46 10.02 -4.44
C TYR A 6 -3.68 10.74 -3.85
N GLN A 7 -3.78 12.04 -4.02
CA GLN A 7 -5.08 12.57 -4.33
C GLN A 7 -5.32 12.28 -5.82
N THR A 8 -5.85 11.10 -6.12
CA THR A 8 -6.46 10.93 -7.44
C THR A 8 -7.72 11.80 -7.41
N ASP A 9 -7.79 12.72 -8.33
CA ASP A 9 -9.02 13.45 -8.61
C ASP A 9 -10.21 12.48 -8.60
N LYS A 10 -11.40 13.00 -8.30
CA LYS A 10 -12.67 12.25 -8.20
C LYS A 10 -12.93 11.46 -9.48
N GLY A 11 -12.20 10.38 -9.65
CA GLY A 11 -12.24 9.48 -10.80
C GLY A 11 -12.76 8.10 -10.42
N VAL A 12 -12.58 7.17 -11.31
CA VAL A 12 -12.96 5.76 -11.11
C VAL A 12 -12.15 5.11 -9.99
N ARG A 13 -10.91 5.55 -9.78
CA ARG A 13 -10.04 5.19 -8.68
C ARG A 13 -10.16 6.24 -7.59
N GLU A 14 -10.38 5.79 -6.36
CA GLU A 14 -10.48 6.64 -5.19
C GLU A 14 -9.49 6.15 -4.13
N ALA A 15 -8.75 7.06 -3.52
CA ALA A 15 -7.86 6.77 -2.39
C ALA A 15 -8.32 7.60 -1.19
N ILE A 16 -8.66 6.90 -0.12
CA ILE A 16 -9.16 7.47 1.12
C ILE A 16 -8.05 7.34 2.17
N ASN A 17 -7.66 8.46 2.78
CA ASN A 17 -6.72 8.41 3.90
C ASN A 17 -7.31 7.63 5.06
N PHE A 18 -6.55 6.64 5.55
CA PHE A 18 -7.03 5.68 6.54
C PHE A 18 -6.34 5.83 7.91
N ASN A 19 -5.61 6.92 8.12
CA ASN A 19 -4.70 7.11 9.24
C ASN A 19 -5.38 7.39 10.58
N VAL A 20 -6.56 7.97 10.60
CA VAL A 20 -7.16 8.53 11.82
C VAL A 20 -7.89 7.46 12.62
N GLY A 21 -7.72 7.47 13.95
CA GLY A 21 -8.58 6.73 14.88
C GLY A 21 -8.33 5.23 14.96
N TRP A 22 -7.08 4.81 14.98
CA TRP A 22 -6.71 3.42 15.26
C TRP A 22 -6.70 3.14 16.75
N ARG A 23 -7.19 1.98 17.17
CA ARG A 23 -6.97 1.41 18.50
C ARG A 23 -5.59 0.79 18.54
N PHE A 24 -4.85 1.06 19.60
CA PHE A 24 -3.45 0.66 19.73
C PHE A 24 -3.12 0.13 21.11
N ILE A 25 -2.30 -0.93 21.16
CA ILE A 25 -1.71 -1.43 22.38
C ILE A 25 -0.28 -1.97 22.12
N LYS A 26 0.66 -1.59 22.99
CA LYS A 26 2.07 -1.96 22.90
C LYS A 26 2.35 -3.23 23.70
N GLN A 27 1.73 -4.34 23.31
CA GLN A 27 1.94 -5.69 23.86
C GLN A 27 1.37 -6.74 22.93
N ASP A 28 1.68 -8.03 23.15
CA ASP A 28 1.00 -9.12 22.46
C ASP A 28 -0.34 -9.44 23.12
N VAL A 29 -1.39 -9.58 22.32
CA VAL A 29 -2.75 -9.85 22.81
C VAL A 29 -3.35 -11.00 22.02
N THR A 30 -3.66 -12.08 22.71
CA THR A 30 -4.31 -13.25 22.11
C THR A 30 -5.74 -12.92 21.73
N GLY A 31 -6.14 -13.28 20.50
CA GLY A 31 -7.50 -13.08 20.00
C GLY A 31 -7.77 -11.68 19.44
N ALA A 32 -6.77 -10.79 19.45
CA ALA A 32 -6.93 -9.42 18.94
C ALA A 32 -7.18 -9.36 17.41
N GLU A 33 -6.98 -10.45 16.70
CA GLU A 33 -7.34 -10.61 15.29
C GLU A 33 -8.84 -10.76 15.04
N LYS A 34 -9.61 -11.17 16.05
CA LYS A 34 -11.04 -11.47 15.89
C LYS A 34 -11.85 -10.20 15.63
N HIS A 35 -12.87 -10.33 14.80
CA HIS A 35 -13.74 -9.20 14.46
C HIS A 35 -14.47 -8.62 15.68
N ASP A 36 -14.91 -9.46 16.59
CA ASP A 36 -15.69 -9.15 17.79
C ASP A 36 -14.84 -8.87 19.05
N PHE A 37 -13.51 -8.78 18.89
CA PHE A 37 -12.63 -8.49 20.02
C PHE A 37 -12.91 -7.08 20.57
N ASP A 38 -13.04 -6.97 21.89
CA ASP A 38 -13.22 -5.69 22.58
C ASP A 38 -11.89 -4.96 22.75
N ASP A 39 -11.69 -3.93 21.95
CA ASP A 39 -10.54 -3.04 22.00
C ASP A 39 -10.85 -1.67 22.66
N SER A 40 -11.97 -1.54 23.34
CA SER A 40 -12.43 -0.28 23.92
C SER A 40 -11.46 0.34 24.93
N ALA A 41 -10.72 -0.50 25.65
CA ALA A 41 -9.70 -0.07 26.62
C ALA A 41 -8.36 0.33 25.98
N TRP A 42 -8.18 0.13 24.67
CA TRP A 42 -6.93 0.47 23.99
C TRP A 42 -6.82 1.97 23.72
N SER A 43 -5.60 2.46 23.65
CA SER A 43 -5.33 3.85 23.28
C SER A 43 -5.82 4.15 21.86
N VAL A 44 -6.16 5.41 21.60
CA VAL A 44 -6.46 5.89 20.24
C VAL A 44 -5.22 6.60 19.70
N VAL A 45 -4.76 6.17 18.54
CA VAL A 45 -3.63 6.77 17.83
C VAL A 45 -4.02 7.15 16.41
N ASN A 46 -3.26 8.06 15.84
CA ASN A 46 -3.30 8.38 14.42
C ASN A 46 -1.99 7.95 13.78
N LEU A 47 -2.07 7.40 12.58
CA LEU A 47 -0.89 7.04 11.81
C LEU A 47 -0.32 8.27 11.07
N PRO A 48 0.96 8.31 10.77
CA PRO A 48 2.01 7.35 11.15
C PRO A 48 2.25 7.27 12.67
N ASP A 49 2.53 6.05 13.18
CA ASP A 49 2.83 5.80 14.59
C ASP A 49 4.05 4.88 14.73
N GLY A 50 5.04 5.30 15.50
CA GLY A 50 6.35 4.65 15.60
C GLY A 50 6.52 3.74 16.80
N LEU A 51 5.47 3.35 17.52
CA LEU A 51 5.41 2.63 18.79
C LEU A 51 5.95 3.45 19.96
N GLU A 52 6.99 4.20 19.77
CA GLU A 52 7.65 5.02 20.79
C GLU A 52 8.34 6.21 20.11
N LEU A 53 8.16 7.39 20.70
CA LEU A 53 8.86 8.59 20.29
C LEU A 53 10.14 8.74 21.09
N LEU A 54 11.28 8.69 20.42
CA LEU A 54 12.57 8.97 21.02
C LEU A 54 12.90 10.46 20.91
N PRO A 55 13.68 11.02 21.86
CA PRO A 55 14.22 12.36 21.74
C PRO A 55 14.99 12.54 20.42
N LEU A 56 14.96 13.73 19.85
CA LEU A 56 15.62 14.05 18.57
C LEU A 56 17.12 13.69 18.56
N ALA A 57 17.78 13.75 19.71
CA ALA A 57 19.20 13.43 19.86
C ALA A 57 19.48 11.93 20.13
N ALA A 58 18.48 11.07 20.08
CA ALA A 58 18.62 9.64 20.38
C ALA A 58 18.95 8.81 19.13
N SER A 59 19.64 9.37 18.16
CA SER A 59 20.12 8.64 16.97
C SER A 59 20.95 7.43 17.39
N GLY A 60 20.60 6.24 16.88
CA GLY A 60 21.19 4.98 17.31
C GLY A 60 20.74 4.49 18.70
N GLY A 61 19.77 5.15 19.32
CA GLY A 61 19.17 4.69 20.57
C GLY A 61 18.27 3.47 20.38
N VAL A 62 18.19 2.65 21.43
CA VAL A 62 17.30 1.49 21.47
C VAL A 62 15.92 1.93 21.94
N ASN A 63 14.91 1.67 21.15
CA ASN A 63 13.50 1.88 21.50
C ASN A 63 12.82 0.55 21.88
N TYR A 64 11.51 0.61 22.13
CA TYR A 64 10.72 -0.59 22.36
C TYR A 64 10.89 -1.61 21.24
N GLN A 65 11.17 -2.86 21.61
CA GLN A 65 11.23 -4.01 20.71
C GLN A 65 10.22 -5.05 21.17
N GLY A 66 9.35 -5.44 20.26
CA GLY A 66 8.33 -6.42 20.55
C GLY A 66 7.06 -6.20 19.75
N PRO A 67 6.05 -7.02 20.01
CA PRO A 67 4.76 -6.94 19.35
C PRO A 67 3.93 -5.75 19.84
N ALA A 68 3.19 -5.19 18.89
CA ALA A 68 2.14 -4.23 19.14
C ALA A 68 0.95 -4.53 18.23
N TRP A 69 -0.23 -4.13 18.64
CA TRP A 69 -1.44 -4.31 17.88
C TRP A 69 -2.08 -2.97 17.53
N TYR A 70 -2.57 -2.91 16.30
CA TYR A 70 -3.41 -1.83 15.77
C TYR A 70 -4.71 -2.42 15.29
N ARG A 71 -5.82 -1.78 15.63
CA ARG A 71 -7.15 -2.18 15.17
C ARG A 71 -7.94 -0.98 14.70
N LYS A 72 -8.75 -1.14 13.68
CA LYS A 72 -9.63 -0.08 13.21
C LYS A 72 -10.92 -0.66 12.67
N GLN A 73 -12.04 -0.13 13.15
CA GLN A 73 -13.35 -0.37 12.54
C GLN A 73 -13.62 0.64 11.43
N PHE A 74 -14.27 0.20 10.36
CA PHE A 74 -14.62 1.05 9.23
C PHE A 74 -15.86 0.54 8.49
N ASN A 75 -16.55 1.44 7.82
CA ASN A 75 -17.68 1.13 6.96
C ASN A 75 -17.34 1.43 5.51
N LEU A 76 -17.85 0.62 4.60
CA LEU A 76 -17.77 0.85 3.18
C LEU A 76 -19.10 1.38 2.67
N ASN A 77 -19.03 2.26 1.67
CA ASN A 77 -20.22 2.70 0.96
C ASN A 77 -20.68 1.59 0.02
N GLU A 78 -21.99 1.34 -0.03
CA GLU A 78 -22.60 0.35 -0.93
C GLU A 78 -22.26 0.60 -2.41
N THR A 79 -21.99 1.85 -2.80
CA THR A 79 -21.53 2.20 -4.16
C THR A 79 -20.16 1.61 -4.52
N MET A 80 -19.38 1.19 -3.52
CA MET A 80 -18.06 0.55 -3.72
C MET A 80 -18.17 -0.96 -4.00
N ARG A 81 -19.36 -1.57 -3.85
CA ARG A 81 -19.57 -3.02 -4.01
C ARG A 81 -19.14 -3.58 -5.36
N SER A 82 -19.23 -2.77 -6.41
CA SER A 82 -18.83 -3.17 -7.77
C SER A 82 -17.35 -2.90 -8.07
N LYS A 83 -16.59 -2.45 -7.08
CA LYS A 83 -15.17 -2.12 -7.21
C LYS A 83 -14.30 -3.12 -6.44
N LYS A 84 -13.03 -3.14 -6.77
CA LYS A 84 -11.99 -3.72 -5.92
C LYS A 84 -11.76 -2.82 -4.73
N VAL A 85 -11.52 -3.42 -3.58
CA VAL A 85 -11.18 -2.74 -2.32
C VAL A 85 -9.79 -3.17 -1.89
N ILE A 86 -8.90 -2.21 -1.75
CA ILE A 86 -7.49 -2.44 -1.47
C ILE A 86 -7.12 -1.74 -0.16
N LEU A 87 -6.41 -2.44 0.71
CA LEU A 87 -5.66 -1.82 1.81
C LEU A 87 -4.20 -1.66 1.36
N HIS A 88 -3.71 -0.45 1.46
CA HIS A 88 -2.34 -0.11 1.11
C HIS A 88 -1.64 0.51 2.32
N PHE A 89 -0.65 -0.20 2.85
CA PHE A 89 0.25 0.26 3.89
C PHE A 89 1.55 0.68 3.24
N GLU A 90 1.95 1.91 3.39
CA GLU A 90 3.22 2.39 2.84
C GLU A 90 4.45 1.82 3.60
N GLY A 91 4.26 1.41 4.85
CA GLY A 91 5.29 0.73 5.63
C GLY A 91 4.81 0.31 7.01
N ILE A 92 5.08 -0.94 7.35
CA ILE A 92 4.94 -1.50 8.71
C ILE A 92 6.31 -2.07 9.08
N MET A 93 6.90 -1.60 10.15
CA MET A 93 8.25 -2.02 10.51
C MET A 93 8.29 -3.43 11.10
N GLY A 94 9.24 -4.22 10.58
CA GLY A 94 9.53 -5.55 11.07
C GLY A 94 8.64 -6.64 10.48
N LYS A 95 8.27 -7.60 11.33
CA LYS A 95 7.33 -8.66 10.99
C LYS A 95 5.91 -8.21 11.26
N SER A 96 5.04 -8.33 10.28
CA SER A 96 3.64 -7.95 10.45
C SER A 96 2.68 -9.01 9.97
N LYS A 97 1.53 -9.10 10.64
CA LYS A 97 0.37 -9.88 10.23
C LYS A 97 -0.84 -8.98 10.14
N ILE A 98 -1.65 -9.18 9.10
CA ILE A 98 -2.81 -8.32 8.80
C ILE A 98 -4.03 -9.21 8.65
N TRP A 99 -5.10 -8.86 9.35
CA TRP A 99 -6.41 -9.53 9.28
C TRP A 99 -7.48 -8.52 8.86
N VAL A 100 -8.46 -9.02 8.14
CA VAL A 100 -9.71 -8.32 7.86
C VAL A 100 -10.87 -9.22 8.30
N ASN A 101 -11.73 -8.71 9.16
CA ASN A 101 -12.88 -9.43 9.72
C ASN A 101 -12.50 -10.81 10.32
N GLY A 102 -11.33 -10.89 10.95
CA GLY A 102 -10.80 -12.11 11.57
C GLY A 102 -10.06 -13.07 10.61
N ALA A 103 -10.15 -12.87 9.30
CA ALA A 103 -9.41 -13.65 8.33
C ALA A 103 -7.99 -13.09 8.14
N MET A 104 -6.96 -13.93 8.28
CA MET A 104 -5.57 -13.52 8.02
C MET A 104 -5.35 -13.36 6.51
N ILE A 105 -4.98 -12.15 6.09
CA ILE A 105 -4.83 -11.80 4.68
C ILE A 105 -3.36 -11.79 4.25
N LYS A 106 -2.46 -11.33 5.12
CA LYS A 106 -1.05 -11.16 4.76
C LYS A 106 -0.16 -11.33 5.99
N GLU A 107 0.95 -12.02 5.80
CA GLU A 107 2.13 -11.96 6.64
C GLU A 107 3.25 -11.30 5.83
N ASN A 108 4.01 -10.40 6.46
CA ASN A 108 5.08 -9.64 5.80
C ASN A 108 6.30 -9.56 6.71
N PHE A 109 7.50 -9.65 6.11
CA PHE A 109 8.80 -9.70 6.77
C PHE A 109 9.73 -8.58 6.30
N SER A 110 9.20 -7.39 6.12
CA SER A 110 10.00 -6.24 5.71
C SER A 110 9.41 -4.96 6.27
N GLY A 111 10.27 -4.05 6.72
CA GLY A 111 9.84 -2.74 7.17
C GLY A 111 9.80 -1.65 6.09
N TYR A 112 10.38 -1.89 4.91
CA TYR A 112 10.70 -0.82 3.96
C TYR A 112 9.88 -0.83 2.67
N TYR A 113 9.18 -1.91 2.40
CA TYR A 113 8.34 -2.05 1.21
C TYR A 113 6.87 -1.84 1.53
N PRO A 114 6.11 -1.23 0.62
CA PRO A 114 4.66 -1.10 0.78
C PRO A 114 3.98 -2.46 0.68
N ILE A 115 2.89 -2.59 1.43
CA ILE A 115 2.02 -3.77 1.43
C ILE A 115 0.71 -3.36 0.77
N HIS A 116 0.42 -3.90 -0.40
CA HIS A 116 -0.76 -3.60 -1.20
C HIS A 116 -1.61 -4.85 -1.32
N ILE A 117 -2.76 -4.88 -0.67
CA ILE A 117 -3.57 -6.08 -0.45
C ILE A 117 -4.98 -5.88 -0.98
N ASP A 118 -5.41 -6.78 -1.85
CA ASP A 118 -6.81 -6.89 -2.24
C ASP A 118 -7.62 -7.55 -1.11
N VAL A 119 -8.57 -6.81 -0.56
CA VAL A 119 -9.44 -7.26 0.52
C VAL A 119 -10.89 -7.38 0.08
N THR A 120 -11.18 -7.30 -1.21
CA THR A 120 -12.53 -7.28 -1.78
C THR A 120 -13.41 -8.43 -1.30
N GLU A 121 -12.87 -9.65 -1.23
CA GLU A 121 -13.62 -10.84 -0.82
C GLU A 121 -13.79 -10.97 0.71
N TYR A 122 -13.14 -10.11 1.49
CA TYR A 122 -13.10 -10.19 2.96
C TYR A 122 -13.92 -9.09 3.63
N VAL A 123 -14.41 -8.09 2.86
CA VAL A 123 -15.14 -6.95 3.40
C VAL A 123 -16.66 -7.12 3.23
N ASP A 124 -17.39 -6.57 4.19
CA ASP A 124 -18.85 -6.44 4.15
C ASP A 124 -19.24 -4.99 3.83
N PHE A 125 -20.13 -4.80 2.86
CA PHE A 125 -20.62 -3.48 2.47
C PHE A 125 -21.87 -3.03 3.25
N LYS A 126 -22.42 -3.89 4.11
CA LYS A 126 -23.62 -3.62 4.91
C LYS A 126 -23.37 -3.55 6.41
N LYS A 127 -22.23 -4.08 6.86
CA LYS A 127 -21.85 -4.14 8.27
C LYS A 127 -20.48 -3.49 8.47
N PRO A 128 -20.19 -3.06 9.71
CA PRO A 128 -18.85 -2.62 10.06
C PRO A 128 -17.80 -3.70 9.76
N ASN A 129 -16.68 -3.29 9.23
CA ASN A 129 -15.51 -4.13 9.02
C ASN A 129 -14.46 -3.80 10.08
N THR A 130 -13.58 -4.75 10.34
CA THR A 130 -12.42 -4.57 11.21
C THR A 130 -11.16 -4.95 10.47
N VAL A 131 -10.17 -4.08 10.48
CA VAL A 131 -8.78 -4.43 10.17
C VAL A 131 -8.00 -4.53 11.47
N ALA A 132 -7.21 -5.59 11.63
CA ALA A 132 -6.28 -5.80 12.73
C ALA A 132 -4.88 -6.02 12.18
N VAL A 133 -3.89 -5.40 12.81
CA VAL A 133 -2.48 -5.50 12.43
C VAL A 133 -1.67 -5.81 13.68
N ARG A 134 -0.93 -6.90 13.66
CA ARG A 134 0.14 -7.18 14.62
C ARG A 134 1.47 -6.79 13.99
N ALA A 135 2.14 -5.82 14.54
CA ALA A 135 3.47 -5.38 14.12
C ALA A 135 4.49 -5.78 15.20
N ASP A 136 5.64 -6.31 14.79
CA ASP A 136 6.67 -6.80 15.70
C ASP A 136 8.04 -6.37 15.16
N ASN A 137 8.71 -5.48 15.89
CA ASN A 137 10.02 -4.95 15.55
C ASN A 137 11.16 -5.60 16.33
N SER A 138 10.94 -6.77 16.94
CA SER A 138 11.97 -7.54 17.61
C SER A 138 13.15 -7.81 16.67
N ASN A 139 14.33 -7.90 17.24
CA ASN A 139 15.54 -8.24 16.50
C ASN A 139 15.39 -9.59 15.79
N ASP A 140 15.60 -9.59 14.47
CA ASP A 140 15.54 -10.79 13.66
C ASP A 140 16.65 -10.74 12.59
N LYS A 141 17.38 -11.85 12.44
CA LYS A 141 18.48 -11.97 11.46
C LYS A 141 18.01 -12.43 10.08
N THR A 142 16.76 -12.82 9.94
CA THR A 142 16.23 -13.48 8.74
C THR A 142 15.66 -12.51 7.71
N TYR A 143 15.43 -11.24 8.09
CA TYR A 143 14.96 -10.19 7.19
C TYR A 143 15.63 -8.83 7.53
N PRO A 144 15.64 -7.86 6.61
CA PRO A 144 16.27 -6.56 6.85
C PRO A 144 15.65 -5.80 8.05
N PRO A 145 16.49 -5.11 8.86
CA PRO A 145 17.92 -4.84 8.66
C PRO A 145 18.85 -6.01 9.00
N GLY A 146 18.37 -7.11 9.58
CA GLY A 146 19.15 -8.31 9.87
C GLY A 146 20.17 -8.17 11.01
N LYS A 147 20.11 -7.06 11.76
CA LYS A 147 20.98 -6.72 12.89
C LYS A 147 20.13 -6.31 14.08
N SER A 148 20.67 -6.45 15.29
CA SER A 148 20.04 -5.88 16.48
C SER A 148 20.08 -4.35 16.44
N GLN A 149 19.13 -3.69 17.09
CA GLN A 149 19.08 -2.22 17.17
C GLN A 149 20.36 -1.62 17.73
N GLU A 150 20.99 -2.29 18.69
CA GLU A 150 22.25 -1.88 19.30
C GLU A 150 23.44 -1.84 18.33
N GLN A 151 23.32 -2.54 17.21
CA GLN A 151 24.35 -2.61 16.14
C GLN A 151 24.08 -1.65 14.98
N LEU A 152 22.99 -0.90 15.06
CA LEU A 152 22.61 0.06 14.04
C LEU A 152 23.05 1.47 14.45
N ASP A 153 23.45 2.25 13.47
CA ASP A 153 23.83 3.66 13.60
C ASP A 153 22.64 4.62 13.35
N PHE A 154 21.44 4.06 13.25
CA PHE A 154 20.17 4.81 13.09
C PHE A 154 19.09 4.22 14.00
N THR A 155 18.09 5.04 14.29
CA THR A 155 16.92 4.62 15.07
C THR A 155 16.01 3.73 14.25
N TYR A 156 15.65 2.59 14.80
CA TYR A 156 14.78 1.59 14.21
C TYR A 156 13.40 1.64 14.87
N PHE A 157 12.51 2.43 14.32
CA PHE A 157 11.15 2.55 14.86
C PHE A 157 10.33 1.31 14.51
N GLY A 158 9.37 0.95 15.39
CA GLY A 158 8.39 -0.09 15.12
C GLY A 158 7.07 0.47 14.58
N GLY A 159 6.07 -0.40 14.45
CA GLY A 159 4.70 -0.03 14.17
C GLY A 159 4.38 0.32 12.71
N ILE A 160 3.22 0.93 12.53
CA ILE A 160 2.77 1.45 11.22
C ILE A 160 3.30 2.87 11.08
N TYR A 161 4.54 2.99 10.63
CA TYR A 161 5.30 4.24 10.65
C TYR A 161 5.13 5.11 9.40
N ARG A 162 4.28 4.69 8.46
CA ARG A 162 3.88 5.42 7.26
C ARG A 162 2.37 5.42 7.10
N ASP A 163 1.89 6.12 6.08
CA ASP A 163 0.47 6.27 5.80
C ASP A 163 -0.20 4.94 5.42
N VAL A 164 -1.49 4.86 5.71
CA VAL A 164 -2.39 3.79 5.27
C VAL A 164 -3.52 4.37 4.44
N TRP A 165 -3.83 3.69 3.35
CA TRP A 165 -4.86 4.08 2.39
C TRP A 165 -5.87 2.96 2.18
N LEU A 166 -7.14 3.32 2.12
CA LEU A 166 -8.19 2.50 1.57
C LEU A 166 -8.42 2.95 0.12
N ILE A 167 -8.11 2.07 -0.84
CA ILE A 167 -8.18 2.38 -2.25
C ILE A 167 -9.29 1.57 -2.90
N THR A 168 -10.11 2.21 -3.74
CA THR A 168 -11.06 1.49 -4.58
C THR A 168 -10.79 1.78 -6.05
N HIS A 169 -10.96 0.76 -6.90
CA HIS A 169 -10.84 0.89 -8.36
C HIS A 169 -11.67 -0.17 -9.07
N ASN A 170 -11.81 -0.04 -10.38
CA ASN A 170 -12.49 -1.03 -11.20
C ASN A 170 -11.73 -2.35 -11.27
N HIS A 171 -12.39 -3.39 -11.81
CA HIS A 171 -11.79 -4.70 -12.08
C HIS A 171 -10.81 -4.70 -13.26
N THR A 172 -10.74 -3.59 -14.01
CA THR A 172 -9.70 -3.34 -15.01
C THR A 172 -8.90 -2.14 -14.56
N TYR A 173 -7.59 -2.33 -14.37
CA TYR A 173 -6.74 -1.35 -13.72
C TYR A 173 -5.27 -1.51 -14.11
N VAL A 174 -4.51 -0.43 -13.98
CA VAL A 174 -3.04 -0.49 -14.00
C VAL A 174 -2.58 -1.12 -12.68
N THR A 175 -1.77 -2.16 -12.76
CA THR A 175 -1.34 -2.92 -11.59
C THR A 175 -0.46 -2.10 -10.66
N HIS A 176 -0.38 -2.51 -9.39
CA HIS A 176 0.57 -1.93 -8.45
C HIS A 176 1.95 -2.60 -8.64
N PRO A 177 3.06 -1.84 -8.73
CA PRO A 177 4.39 -2.39 -9.06
C PRO A 177 4.83 -3.55 -8.16
N THR A 178 4.62 -3.42 -6.85
CA THR A 178 5.02 -4.47 -5.90
C THR A 178 4.02 -5.62 -5.81
N ALA A 179 2.71 -5.36 -5.98
CA ALA A 179 1.67 -6.39 -5.90
C ALA A 179 1.56 -7.24 -7.16
N ALA A 180 2.07 -6.76 -8.29
CA ALA A 180 2.08 -7.51 -9.53
C ALA A 180 3.08 -8.68 -9.52
N GLU A 181 4.04 -8.67 -8.58
CA GLU A 181 5.10 -9.70 -8.43
C GLU A 181 5.86 -9.99 -9.74
N LYS A 182 6.03 -8.96 -10.57
CA LYS A 182 6.73 -9.04 -11.86
C LYS A 182 8.08 -8.33 -11.77
N VAL A 183 9.13 -9.00 -12.17
CA VAL A 183 10.48 -8.40 -12.27
C VAL A 183 10.48 -7.38 -13.41
N ALA A 184 10.87 -6.14 -13.10
CA ALA A 184 10.88 -5.00 -14.05
C ALA A 184 9.57 -4.86 -14.84
N GLY A 185 8.45 -5.18 -14.20
CA GLY A 185 7.11 -5.13 -14.79
C GLY A 185 6.08 -4.92 -13.68
N GLY A 186 4.90 -4.46 -14.01
CA GLY A 186 3.89 -4.04 -13.06
C GLY A 186 3.86 -2.53 -12.91
N GLY A 187 2.65 -1.99 -12.82
CA GLY A 187 2.43 -0.55 -12.80
C GLY A 187 2.84 0.13 -14.11
N VAL A 188 3.44 1.29 -13.97
CA VAL A 188 4.02 2.06 -15.07
C VAL A 188 5.53 2.11 -14.88
N PHE A 189 6.27 1.66 -15.88
CA PHE A 189 7.72 1.70 -15.90
C PHE A 189 8.20 2.55 -17.07
N VAL A 190 9.02 3.56 -16.76
CA VAL A 190 9.55 4.49 -17.75
C VAL A 190 11.07 4.36 -17.78
N HIS A 191 11.64 4.27 -18.97
CA HIS A 191 13.08 4.37 -19.16
C HIS A 191 13.41 5.20 -20.40
N TYR A 192 14.65 5.65 -20.48
CA TYR A 192 15.13 6.54 -21.51
C TYR A 192 16.30 5.91 -22.26
N GLU A 193 16.31 6.12 -23.58
CA GLU A 193 17.45 5.73 -24.44
C GLU A 193 17.87 6.91 -25.30
N ASN A 194 19.04 6.82 -25.93
CA ASN A 194 19.59 7.80 -26.87
C ASN A 194 19.53 9.26 -26.37
N LEU A 195 19.75 9.45 -25.05
CA LEU A 195 19.71 10.76 -24.42
C LEU A 195 20.79 11.69 -24.99
N SER A 196 20.38 12.85 -25.48
CA SER A 196 21.26 13.93 -25.98
C SER A 196 20.73 15.30 -25.52
N GLU A 197 21.46 16.36 -25.80
CA GLU A 197 20.99 17.73 -25.55
C GLU A 197 19.77 18.13 -26.41
N LYS A 198 19.48 17.39 -27.47
CA LYS A 198 18.42 17.74 -28.45
C LYS A 198 17.26 16.78 -28.46
N SER A 199 17.44 15.55 -28.00
CA SER A 199 16.43 14.50 -28.09
C SER A 199 16.64 13.40 -27.08
N VAL A 200 15.58 12.67 -26.80
CA VAL A 200 15.57 11.47 -25.96
C VAL A 200 14.45 10.55 -26.46
N ASP A 201 14.74 9.25 -26.45
CA ASP A 201 13.70 8.24 -26.68
C ASP A 201 13.11 7.84 -25.33
N VAL A 202 11.80 7.96 -25.20
CA VAL A 202 11.06 7.65 -23.96
C VAL A 202 10.26 6.37 -24.16
N PHE A 203 10.60 5.35 -23.38
CA PHE A 203 9.90 4.07 -23.39
C PHE A 203 9.00 3.96 -22.17
N VAL A 204 7.73 3.64 -22.37
CA VAL A 204 6.75 3.48 -21.30
C VAL A 204 6.11 2.09 -21.38
N ASN A 205 6.29 1.31 -20.33
CA ASN A 205 5.61 0.03 -20.17
C ASN A 205 4.49 0.18 -19.15
N VAL A 206 3.27 -0.16 -19.55
CA VAL A 206 2.09 -0.13 -18.69
C VAL A 206 1.56 -1.56 -18.50
N ASP A 207 1.47 -2.02 -17.26
CA ASP A 207 0.90 -3.31 -16.92
C ASP A 207 -0.56 -3.15 -16.52
N VAL A 208 -1.47 -3.66 -17.37
CA VAL A 208 -2.92 -3.57 -17.15
C VAL A 208 -3.49 -4.94 -16.86
N ASN A 209 -4.17 -5.07 -15.73
CA ASN A 209 -4.90 -6.29 -15.35
C ASN A 209 -6.39 -6.13 -15.60
N ASN A 210 -7.04 -7.19 -16.10
CA ASN A 210 -8.48 -7.28 -16.26
C ASN A 210 -9.04 -8.52 -15.54
N GLU A 211 -9.69 -8.30 -14.42
CA GLU A 211 -10.40 -9.35 -13.67
C GLU A 211 -11.88 -9.49 -14.07
N GLY A 212 -12.33 -8.60 -14.95
CA GLY A 212 -13.69 -8.55 -15.46
C GLY A 212 -13.93 -9.41 -16.72
N LYS A 213 -14.89 -8.98 -17.51
CA LYS A 213 -15.20 -9.57 -18.82
C LYS A 213 -14.16 -9.14 -19.85
N LYS A 214 -14.05 -9.92 -20.96
CA LYS A 214 -13.28 -9.46 -22.14
C LYS A 214 -13.74 -8.06 -22.55
N MET A 215 -12.81 -7.16 -22.78
CA MET A 215 -13.10 -5.78 -23.15
C MET A 215 -11.97 -5.17 -24.00
N THR A 216 -12.32 -4.11 -24.71
CA THR A 216 -11.35 -3.22 -25.34
C THR A 216 -10.99 -2.11 -24.37
N VAL A 217 -9.70 -1.80 -24.25
CA VAL A 217 -9.20 -0.65 -23.50
C VAL A 217 -8.32 0.21 -24.39
N PHE A 218 -8.29 1.50 -24.09
CA PHE A 218 -7.38 2.46 -24.71
C PHE A 218 -6.38 2.90 -23.66
N VAL A 219 -5.09 2.75 -23.96
CA VAL A 219 -4.01 3.26 -23.11
C VAL A 219 -3.51 4.54 -23.76
N GLN A 220 -3.75 5.65 -23.10
CA GLN A 220 -3.24 6.97 -23.48
C GLN A 220 -2.01 7.31 -22.65
N LEU A 221 -0.97 7.76 -23.30
CA LEU A 221 0.26 8.25 -22.71
C LEU A 221 0.49 9.68 -23.19
N ASP A 222 0.59 10.61 -22.23
CA ASP A 222 0.88 12.01 -22.51
C ASP A 222 2.20 12.38 -21.84
N LEU A 223 3.14 12.90 -22.62
CA LEU A 223 4.36 13.53 -22.12
C LEU A 223 4.07 15.01 -21.92
N LEU A 224 4.23 15.49 -20.71
CA LEU A 224 3.89 16.85 -20.31
C LEU A 224 5.14 17.64 -19.92
N GLU A 225 5.17 18.93 -20.27
CA GLU A 225 6.09 19.90 -19.65
C GLU A 225 5.69 20.17 -18.19
N SER A 226 6.53 20.86 -17.46
CA SER A 226 6.30 21.18 -16.04
C SER A 226 5.07 22.09 -15.83
N ASP A 227 4.64 22.81 -16.84
CA ASP A 227 3.43 23.65 -16.85
C ASP A 227 2.15 22.87 -17.20
N GLY A 228 2.28 21.56 -17.48
CA GLY A 228 1.18 20.67 -17.84
C GLY A 228 0.83 20.63 -19.32
N LYS A 229 1.58 21.35 -20.18
CA LYS A 229 1.38 21.30 -21.63
C LYS A 229 1.88 20.00 -22.23
N ALA A 230 1.06 19.31 -23.02
CA ALA A 230 1.46 18.10 -23.71
C ALA A 230 2.44 18.40 -24.83
N VAL A 231 3.59 17.75 -24.84
CA VAL A 231 4.62 17.79 -25.90
C VAL A 231 4.55 16.57 -26.82
N ALA A 232 4.04 15.46 -26.32
CA ALA A 232 3.77 14.27 -27.12
C ALA A 232 2.58 13.51 -26.52
N SER A 233 1.82 12.83 -27.36
CA SER A 233 0.70 11.98 -26.94
C SER A 233 0.63 10.74 -27.82
N SER A 234 0.31 9.61 -27.21
CA SER A 234 0.10 8.34 -27.90
C SER A 234 -1.12 7.65 -27.32
N VAL A 235 -1.99 7.13 -28.19
CA VAL A 235 -3.16 6.31 -27.79
C VAL A 235 -3.08 4.99 -28.52
N LYS A 236 -3.14 3.88 -27.77
CA LYS A 236 -3.16 2.54 -28.36
C LYS A 236 -4.34 1.73 -27.82
N GLU A 237 -4.98 0.99 -28.73
CA GLU A 237 -6.09 0.09 -28.42
C GLU A 237 -5.56 -1.31 -28.10
N TYR A 238 -6.12 -1.92 -27.05
CA TYR A 238 -5.79 -3.29 -26.64
C TYR A 238 -7.06 -4.08 -26.35
N GLN A 239 -7.08 -5.34 -26.84
CA GLN A 239 -8.10 -6.31 -26.48
C GLN A 239 -7.66 -7.08 -25.23
N LEU A 240 -8.29 -6.81 -24.09
CA LEU A 240 -8.00 -7.52 -22.86
C LEU A 240 -8.89 -8.76 -22.72
N PRO A 241 -8.34 -9.97 -22.70
CA PRO A 241 -9.10 -11.18 -22.42
C PRO A 241 -9.60 -11.17 -20.98
N LYS A 242 -10.56 -12.06 -20.68
CA LYS A 242 -11.03 -12.25 -19.31
C LYS A 242 -9.90 -12.78 -18.41
N LYS A 243 -9.68 -12.16 -17.26
CA LYS A 243 -8.70 -12.56 -16.23
C LYS A 243 -7.26 -12.65 -16.75
N ASN A 244 -6.80 -11.65 -17.48
CA ASN A 244 -5.41 -11.60 -17.94
C ASN A 244 -4.80 -10.22 -17.76
N ALA A 245 -3.50 -10.19 -17.50
CA ALA A 245 -2.68 -8.99 -17.52
C ALA A 245 -1.99 -8.87 -18.88
N VAL A 246 -2.01 -7.69 -19.46
CA VAL A 246 -1.30 -7.36 -20.70
C VAL A 246 -0.28 -6.27 -20.41
N GLN A 247 0.98 -6.51 -20.81
CA GLN A 247 1.98 -5.45 -20.84
C GLN A 247 1.83 -4.69 -22.15
N THR A 248 1.70 -3.38 -22.06
CA THR A 248 1.64 -2.50 -23.22
C THR A 248 2.94 -1.71 -23.31
N HIS A 249 3.49 -1.61 -24.50
CA HIS A 249 4.69 -0.83 -24.77
C HIS A 249 4.30 0.36 -25.65
N ALA A 250 4.71 1.57 -25.27
CA ALA A 250 4.67 2.74 -26.12
C ALA A 250 6.10 3.30 -26.26
N GLN A 251 6.44 3.68 -27.47
CA GLN A 251 7.69 4.28 -27.87
C GLN A 251 7.41 5.65 -28.46
#